data_67938a066bc046a56de41e1581125864
#
_entry.id   67938a066bc046a56de41e1581125864
#
_cell.length_a   1.000
_cell.length_b   1.000
_cell.length_c   1.000
_cell.angle_alpha   90.00
_cell.angle_beta   90.00
_cell.angle_gamma   90.00
#
_symmetry.space_group_name_H-M   'P 1'
#
loop_
_entity.id
_entity.type
_entity.pdbx_description
1 polymer ?
#
loop_
_entity_poly.entity_id
_entity_poly.type
_entity_poly.pdbx_seq_one_letter_code
_entity_poly.pdbx_strand_id
1 'polypeptide(L)'
;VPVNIAYERVLEDEHFAELARLYENGSNKRDIYLKDLGYIVKEFYSDKRKASLSIKFGEPHKIKTSDLKDPFAGRKIKSAAHKLAQDLFDSMRTMQPLFPANIYFSAFDEHFNRTPVRVMKEKIDDIRDFLRTLVWGKDRRRVDLHYVLGYNQHIISADEIINRTFQIFSRPNRHITAMDDDMFVVYNREVAQQYKNHTAHFFENMRQP
;
A
#
# COMPACT_ATOMS: atom_id res chain seq x y z
N VAL A 1 -5.92 20.09 7.35
CA VAL A 1 -5.90 18.77 8.00
C VAL A 1 -5.55 17.74 6.93
N PRO A 2 -4.46 16.98 7.07
CA PRO A 2 -4.18 15.89 6.16
C PRO A 2 -5.20 14.75 6.37
N VAL A 3 -5.63 14.13 5.28
CA VAL A 3 -6.52 12.96 5.32
C VAL A 3 -5.84 11.85 4.53
N ASN A 4 -5.64 10.71 5.17
CA ASN A 4 -5.16 9.51 4.52
C ASN A 4 -6.33 8.54 4.31
N ILE A 5 -6.53 8.12 3.05
CA ILE A 5 -7.50 7.11 2.67
C ILE A 5 -6.70 5.93 2.12
N ALA A 6 -6.76 4.82 2.82
CA ALA A 6 -6.04 3.62 2.42
C ALA A 6 -7.00 2.45 2.25
N TYR A 7 -6.84 1.73 1.16
CA TYR A 7 -7.62 0.55 0.82
C TYR A 7 -6.73 -0.70 0.95
N GLU A 8 -7.26 -1.76 1.56
CA GLU A 8 -6.60 -3.07 1.56
C GLU A 8 -6.47 -3.61 0.13
N ARG A 9 -7.45 -3.26 -0.70
CA ARG A 9 -7.39 -3.46 -2.14
C ARG A 9 -8.03 -2.27 -2.85
N VAL A 10 -7.31 -1.73 -3.81
CA VAL A 10 -7.86 -0.76 -4.76
C VAL A 10 -8.64 -1.54 -5.81
N LEU A 11 -9.93 -1.21 -6.00
CA LEU A 11 -10.79 -1.93 -6.96
C LEU A 11 -10.27 -1.85 -8.40
N GLU A 12 -9.60 -0.75 -8.70
CA GLU A 12 -9.07 -0.40 -10.01
C GLU A 12 -7.58 -0.76 -10.18
N ASP A 13 -6.96 -1.51 -9.26
CA ASP A 13 -5.51 -1.77 -9.27
C ASP A 13 -5.02 -2.41 -10.58
N GLU A 14 -5.74 -3.43 -11.09
CA GLU A 14 -5.43 -4.07 -12.36
C GLU A 14 -5.68 -3.12 -13.55
N HIS A 15 -6.71 -2.30 -13.43
CA HIS A 15 -7.08 -1.33 -14.45
C HIS A 15 -6.04 -0.19 -14.54
N PHE A 16 -5.57 0.31 -13.42
CA PHE A 16 -4.49 1.31 -13.41
C PHE A 16 -3.19 0.77 -14.00
N ALA A 17 -2.86 -0.50 -13.75
CA ALA A 17 -1.71 -1.14 -14.40
C ALA A 17 -1.88 -1.23 -15.93
N GLU A 18 -3.09 -1.57 -16.41
CA GLU A 18 -3.42 -1.57 -17.84
C GLU A 18 -3.37 -0.15 -18.44
N LEU A 19 -3.95 0.84 -17.75
CA LEU A 19 -3.90 2.25 -18.17
C LEU A 19 -2.47 2.75 -18.30
N ALA A 20 -1.59 2.46 -17.36
CA ALA A 20 -0.19 2.86 -17.41
C ALA A 20 0.47 2.33 -18.70
N ARG A 21 0.27 1.04 -19.03
CA ARG A 21 0.77 0.44 -20.28
C ARG A 21 0.19 1.09 -21.54
N LEU A 22 -1.10 1.45 -21.53
CA LEU A 22 -1.73 2.14 -22.65
C LEU A 22 -1.16 3.54 -22.85
N TYR A 23 -0.87 4.27 -21.76
CA TYR A 23 -0.21 5.57 -21.83
C TYR A 23 1.21 5.48 -22.39
N GLU A 24 1.99 4.50 -21.93
CA GLU A 24 3.35 4.23 -22.42
C GLU A 24 3.35 3.88 -23.92
N ASN A 25 2.33 3.16 -24.37
CA ASN A 25 2.16 2.79 -25.79
C ASN A 25 1.52 3.88 -26.66
N GLY A 26 1.29 5.09 -26.14
CA GLY A 26 0.79 6.23 -26.91
C GLY A 26 -0.69 6.13 -27.31
N SER A 27 -1.50 5.35 -26.61
CA SER A 27 -2.94 5.21 -26.88
C SER A 27 -3.71 6.51 -26.72
N ASN A 28 -4.84 6.66 -27.45
CA ASN A 28 -5.66 7.86 -27.41
C ASN A 28 -6.33 8.02 -26.02
N LYS A 29 -6.22 9.19 -25.41
CA LYS A 29 -6.78 9.52 -24.10
C LYS A 29 -8.29 9.25 -24.02
N ARG A 30 -9.05 9.50 -25.07
CA ARG A 30 -10.51 9.29 -25.10
C ARG A 30 -10.87 7.81 -24.94
N ASP A 31 -10.16 6.92 -25.63
CA ASP A 31 -10.41 5.48 -25.57
C ASP A 31 -10.04 4.91 -24.20
N ILE A 32 -9.04 5.50 -23.57
CA ILE A 32 -8.63 5.18 -22.20
C ILE A 32 -9.77 5.53 -21.24
N TYR A 33 -10.32 6.76 -21.28
CA TYR A 33 -11.42 7.19 -20.40
C TYR A 33 -12.69 6.34 -20.53
N LEU A 34 -13.06 5.94 -21.74
CA LEU A 34 -14.26 5.13 -21.97
C LEU A 34 -14.11 3.71 -21.40
N LYS A 35 -12.91 3.12 -21.53
CA LYS A 35 -12.61 1.83 -20.92
C LYS A 35 -12.60 1.91 -19.39
N ASP A 36 -12.05 3.00 -18.84
CA ASP A 36 -11.98 3.31 -17.42
C ASP A 36 -13.38 3.34 -16.78
N LEU A 37 -14.28 4.13 -17.33
CA LEU A 37 -15.64 4.25 -16.82
C LEU A 37 -16.39 2.91 -16.84
N GLY A 38 -16.27 2.15 -17.92
CA GLY A 38 -16.87 0.83 -18.05
C GLY A 38 -16.33 -0.19 -17.05
N TYR A 39 -15.03 -0.13 -16.75
CA TYR A 39 -14.39 -0.99 -15.80
C TYR A 39 -14.85 -0.68 -14.36
N ILE A 40 -14.82 0.59 -13.95
CA ILE A 40 -15.24 1.04 -12.61
C ILE A 40 -16.68 0.60 -12.33
N VAL A 41 -17.61 0.84 -13.27
CA VAL A 41 -19.00 0.44 -13.12
C VAL A 41 -19.12 -1.08 -12.97
N LYS A 42 -18.43 -1.85 -13.82
CA LYS A 42 -18.46 -3.32 -13.77
C LYS A 42 -17.92 -3.87 -12.45
N GLU A 43 -16.78 -3.38 -11.97
CA GLU A 43 -16.16 -3.85 -10.73
C GLU A 43 -17.00 -3.46 -9.51
N PHE A 44 -17.56 -2.25 -9.46
CA PHE A 44 -18.42 -1.80 -8.37
C PHE A 44 -19.65 -2.71 -8.16
N TYR A 45 -20.23 -3.22 -9.24
CA TYR A 45 -21.38 -4.11 -9.17
C TYR A 45 -21.04 -5.60 -9.08
N SER A 46 -19.84 -6.01 -9.49
CA SER A 46 -19.47 -7.43 -9.58
C SER A 46 -18.74 -7.97 -8.36
N ASP A 47 -18.04 -7.12 -7.59
CA ASP A 47 -17.19 -7.58 -6.49
C ASP A 47 -17.92 -7.55 -5.15
N LYS A 48 -18.28 -8.75 -4.66
CA LYS A 48 -18.90 -8.96 -3.36
C LYS A 48 -17.87 -9.13 -2.22
N ARG A 49 -16.58 -9.00 -2.49
CA ARG A 49 -15.53 -9.25 -1.50
C ARG A 49 -15.31 -8.02 -0.64
N LYS A 50 -15.28 -8.24 0.66
CA LYS A 50 -15.05 -7.18 1.64
C LYS A 50 -13.55 -6.95 1.78
N ALA A 51 -13.05 -5.91 1.15
CA ALA A 51 -11.75 -5.34 1.47
C ALA A 51 -11.90 -4.26 2.54
N SER A 52 -10.86 -4.06 3.35
CA SER A 52 -10.86 -3.05 4.39
C SER A 52 -10.57 -1.67 3.82
N LEU A 53 -11.24 -0.66 4.38
CA LEU A 53 -11.01 0.77 4.11
C LEU A 53 -10.57 1.44 5.39
N SER A 54 -9.48 2.19 5.34
CA SER A 54 -9.02 3.04 6.44
C SER A 54 -9.08 4.50 6.05
N ILE A 55 -9.74 5.31 6.87
CA ILE A 55 -9.77 6.77 6.72
C ILE A 55 -9.20 7.37 8.00
N LYS A 56 -8.13 8.15 7.89
CA LYS A 56 -7.47 8.79 9.02
C LYS A 56 -7.33 10.28 8.79
N PHE A 57 -7.60 11.02 9.86
CA PHE A 57 -7.39 12.46 9.91
C PHE A 57 -6.13 12.73 10.75
N GLY A 58 -5.17 13.43 10.18
CA GLY A 58 -3.97 13.86 10.88
C GLY A 58 -4.16 15.18 11.62
N GLU A 59 -3.10 15.62 12.29
CA GLU A 59 -3.11 16.90 13.00
C GLU A 59 -3.26 18.08 12.03
N PRO A 60 -4.06 19.10 12.39
CA PRO A 60 -4.23 20.27 11.53
C PRO A 60 -2.95 21.10 11.46
N HIS A 61 -2.47 21.37 10.26
CA HIS A 61 -1.37 22.31 10.03
C HIS A 61 -1.90 23.73 9.98
N LYS A 62 -1.37 24.60 10.86
CA LYS A 62 -1.73 26.03 10.91
C LYS A 62 -0.81 26.81 9.97
N ILE A 63 -1.39 27.45 8.97
CA ILE A 63 -0.67 28.38 8.09
C ILE A 63 -0.96 29.80 8.62
N LYS A 64 0.06 30.57 8.93
CA LYS A 64 -0.09 31.97 9.32
C LYS A 64 -0.27 32.80 8.05
N THR A 65 -1.30 33.64 8.02
CA THR A 65 -1.56 34.56 6.89
C THR A 65 -0.43 35.56 6.68
N SER A 66 0.36 35.86 7.72
CA SER A 66 1.59 36.66 7.61
C SER A 66 2.61 36.05 6.64
N ASP A 67 2.65 34.72 6.56
CA ASP A 67 3.61 34.00 5.72
C ASP A 67 3.25 34.06 4.22
N LEU A 68 2.02 34.47 3.92
CA LEU A 68 1.46 34.57 2.56
C LEU A 68 1.43 36.02 2.02
N LYS A 69 1.63 37.05 2.88
CA LYS A 69 1.41 38.44 2.53
C LYS A 69 2.66 39.26 2.15
N ASP A 70 3.84 38.64 2.19
CA ASP A 70 5.07 39.34 1.83
C ASP A 70 5.27 39.33 0.27
N PRO A 71 5.03 40.44 -0.44
CA PRO A 71 5.17 40.49 -1.90
C PRO A 71 6.61 40.28 -2.38
N PHE A 72 7.61 40.45 -1.51
CA PHE A 72 9.02 40.20 -1.82
C PHE A 72 9.49 38.79 -1.46
N ALA A 73 8.61 37.97 -0.95
CA ALA A 73 8.93 36.64 -0.41
C ALA A 73 8.87 35.49 -1.45
N GLY A 74 8.90 35.74 -2.74
CA GLY A 74 8.71 34.72 -3.78
C GLY A 74 9.57 33.45 -3.59
N ARG A 75 10.80 33.58 -3.11
CA ARG A 75 11.66 32.42 -2.73
C ARG A 75 11.27 31.85 -1.36
N LYS A 76 10.92 32.68 -0.38
CA LYS A 76 10.51 32.25 0.96
C LYS A 76 9.15 31.53 0.94
N ILE A 77 8.21 32.02 0.12
CA ILE A 77 6.89 31.39 -0.07
C ILE A 77 7.07 30.00 -0.71
N LYS A 78 7.93 29.84 -1.73
CA LYS A 78 8.22 28.56 -2.36
C LYS A 78 8.85 27.59 -1.35
N SER A 79 9.77 28.06 -0.50
CA SER A 79 10.41 27.25 0.53
C SER A 79 9.41 26.85 1.62
N ALA A 80 8.55 27.75 2.08
CA ALA A 80 7.50 27.46 3.05
C ALA A 80 6.44 26.50 2.52
N ALA A 81 6.04 26.65 1.27
CA ALA A 81 5.11 25.74 0.59
C ALA A 81 5.73 24.35 0.42
N HIS A 82 7.01 24.26 0.04
CA HIS A 82 7.71 22.99 -0.07
C HIS A 82 7.83 22.29 1.29
N LYS A 83 8.19 23.02 2.33
CA LYS A 83 8.25 22.48 3.70
C LYS A 83 6.88 21.98 4.15
N LEU A 84 5.81 22.76 3.95
CA LEU A 84 4.45 22.34 4.28
C LEU A 84 4.05 21.06 3.52
N ALA A 85 4.36 21.01 2.22
CA ALA A 85 4.09 19.81 1.42
C ALA A 85 4.84 18.59 1.96
N GLN A 86 6.11 18.75 2.36
CA GLN A 86 6.90 17.69 2.96
C GLN A 86 6.31 17.26 4.31
N ASP A 87 5.98 18.21 5.19
CA ASP A 87 5.37 17.93 6.52
C ASP A 87 4.02 17.20 6.35
N LEU A 88 3.20 17.57 5.36
CA LEU A 88 1.94 16.90 5.04
C LEU A 88 2.20 15.47 4.53
N PHE A 89 3.16 15.31 3.63
CA PHE A 89 3.51 14.01 3.09
C PHE A 89 4.03 13.06 4.17
N ASP A 90 4.92 13.53 5.04
CA ASP A 90 5.44 12.76 6.17
C ASP A 90 4.33 12.39 7.15
N SER A 91 3.41 13.32 7.43
CA SER A 91 2.23 13.05 8.24
C SER A 91 1.33 11.96 7.60
N MET A 92 1.11 12.00 6.29
CA MET A 92 0.33 10.98 5.59
C MET A 92 1.03 9.61 5.61
N ARG A 93 2.35 9.57 5.44
CA ARG A 93 3.12 8.32 5.56
C ARG A 93 2.98 7.66 6.93
N THR A 94 3.00 8.45 8.02
CA THR A 94 2.83 7.91 9.38
C THR A 94 1.41 7.43 9.68
N MET A 95 0.42 7.89 8.92
CA MET A 95 -0.97 7.45 9.04
C MET A 95 -1.30 6.22 8.18
N GLN A 96 -0.37 5.79 7.33
CA GLN A 96 -0.57 4.66 6.42
C GLN A 96 -0.77 3.38 7.24
N PRO A 97 -1.91 2.68 7.12
CA PRO A 97 -2.11 1.40 7.77
C PRO A 97 -1.32 0.31 7.04
N LEU A 98 -0.91 -0.70 7.79
CA LEU A 98 -0.33 -1.91 7.24
C LEU A 98 -1.40 -2.98 7.12
N PHE A 99 -1.69 -3.42 5.92
CA PHE A 99 -2.60 -4.52 5.63
C PHE A 99 -1.87 -5.86 5.48
N PRO A 100 -2.53 -7.01 5.69
CA PRO A 100 -1.95 -8.33 5.45
C PRO A 100 -1.31 -8.47 4.07
N ALA A 101 -1.97 -7.94 3.03
CA ALA A 101 -1.48 -7.96 1.66
C ALA A 101 -0.13 -7.23 1.49
N ASN A 102 0.09 -6.13 2.22
CA ASN A 102 1.36 -5.42 2.16
C ASN A 102 2.52 -6.29 2.68
N ILE A 103 2.30 -7.03 3.76
CA ILE A 103 3.30 -7.97 4.32
C ILE A 103 3.54 -9.10 3.31
N TYR A 104 2.46 -9.68 2.79
CA TYR A 104 2.53 -10.78 1.84
C TYR A 104 3.33 -10.40 0.59
N PHE A 105 2.99 -9.29 -0.08
CA PHE A 105 3.70 -8.84 -1.27
C PHE A 105 5.13 -8.37 -0.98
N SER A 106 5.42 -7.87 0.23
CA SER A 106 6.79 -7.52 0.63
C SER A 106 7.69 -8.74 0.84
N ALA A 107 7.12 -9.90 1.14
CA ALA A 107 7.87 -11.14 1.27
C ALA A 107 8.29 -11.77 -0.07
N PHE A 108 7.67 -11.37 -1.18
CA PHE A 108 8.09 -11.81 -2.51
C PHE A 108 9.43 -11.19 -2.90
N ASP A 109 10.27 -12.00 -3.55
CA ASP A 109 11.49 -11.52 -4.20
C ASP A 109 11.16 -10.76 -5.49
N GLU A 110 11.83 -9.63 -5.73
CA GLU A 110 11.59 -8.78 -6.91
C GLU A 110 11.94 -9.48 -8.22
N HIS A 111 12.85 -10.44 -8.16
CA HIS A 111 13.35 -11.14 -9.33
C HIS A 111 12.55 -12.40 -9.69
N PHE A 112 11.76 -12.93 -8.77
CA PHE A 112 11.04 -14.18 -8.96
C PHE A 112 9.53 -14.00 -8.84
N ASN A 113 8.78 -14.57 -9.81
CA ASN A 113 7.32 -14.63 -9.74
C ASN A 113 6.82 -15.80 -8.90
N ARG A 114 7.73 -16.67 -8.46
CA ARG A 114 7.43 -17.89 -7.72
C ARG A 114 8.28 -17.96 -6.47
N THR A 115 7.67 -18.29 -5.35
CA THR A 115 8.35 -18.47 -4.06
C THR A 115 7.83 -19.74 -3.38
N PRO A 116 8.69 -20.65 -2.96
CA PRO A 116 8.27 -21.83 -2.20
C PRO A 116 7.48 -21.44 -0.95
N VAL A 117 6.42 -22.19 -0.64
CA VAL A 117 5.54 -21.91 0.52
C VAL A 117 6.35 -21.76 1.82
N ARG A 118 7.33 -22.64 2.05
CA ARG A 118 8.19 -22.56 3.23
C ARG A 118 8.97 -21.25 3.28
N VAL A 119 9.64 -20.89 2.20
CA VAL A 119 10.45 -19.65 2.11
C VAL A 119 9.59 -18.42 2.30
N MET A 120 8.38 -18.43 1.73
CA MET A 120 7.42 -17.34 1.89
C MET A 120 7.01 -17.15 3.35
N LYS A 121 6.69 -18.24 4.05
CA LYS A 121 6.34 -18.20 5.47
C LYS A 121 7.50 -17.69 6.33
N GLU A 122 8.73 -18.18 6.09
CA GLU A 122 9.94 -17.70 6.78
C GLU A 122 10.12 -16.19 6.60
N LYS A 123 10.01 -15.67 5.37
CA LYS A 123 10.11 -14.23 5.10
C LYS A 123 8.97 -13.43 5.75
N ILE A 124 7.75 -13.95 5.78
CA ILE A 124 6.64 -13.29 6.49
C ILE A 124 6.91 -13.25 7.99
N ASP A 125 7.45 -14.32 8.57
CA ASP A 125 7.79 -14.37 9.98
C ASP A 125 8.92 -13.40 10.33
N ASP A 126 9.95 -13.26 9.49
CA ASP A 126 10.99 -12.24 9.64
C ASP A 126 10.40 -10.81 9.64
N ILE A 127 9.47 -10.52 8.73
CA ILE A 127 8.77 -9.24 8.71
C ILE A 127 7.93 -9.05 9.99
N ARG A 128 7.24 -10.08 10.47
CA ARG A 128 6.45 -10.03 11.71
C ARG A 128 7.33 -9.75 12.93
N ASP A 129 8.49 -10.39 13.02
CA ASP A 129 9.44 -10.16 14.10
C ASP A 129 10.00 -8.74 14.06
N PHE A 130 10.33 -8.23 12.89
CA PHE A 130 10.71 -6.82 12.72
C PHE A 130 9.58 -5.87 13.17
N LEU A 131 8.33 -6.11 12.75
CA LEU A 131 7.19 -5.29 13.17
C LEU A 131 6.97 -5.32 14.69
N ARG A 132 7.22 -6.46 15.35
CA ARG A 132 7.19 -6.53 16.82
C ARG A 132 8.21 -5.61 17.45
N THR A 133 9.42 -5.50 16.89
CA THR A 133 10.44 -4.57 17.40
C THR A 133 10.02 -3.11 17.26
N LEU A 134 9.28 -2.75 16.19
CA LEU A 134 8.74 -1.39 16.00
C LEU A 134 7.63 -1.06 17.01
N VAL A 135 6.81 -2.04 17.38
CA VAL A 135 5.69 -1.82 18.34
C VAL A 135 6.17 -1.70 19.76
N TRP A 136 7.11 -2.54 20.17
CA TRP A 136 7.57 -2.64 21.55
C TRP A 136 8.93 -1.99 21.81
N GLY A 137 9.60 -1.52 20.75
CA GLY A 137 10.88 -0.81 20.85
C GLY A 137 10.76 0.59 21.46
N LYS A 138 11.89 1.13 21.97
CA LYS A 138 11.96 2.51 22.49
C LYS A 138 11.67 3.55 21.39
N ASP A 139 11.98 3.26 20.14
CA ASP A 139 11.65 4.07 18.95
C ASP A 139 10.29 3.68 18.39
N ARG A 140 9.24 3.92 19.14
CA ARG A 140 7.86 3.72 18.70
C ARG A 140 7.55 4.60 17.48
N ARG A 141 7.97 4.20 16.31
CA ARG A 141 7.41 4.73 15.07
C ARG A 141 5.93 4.42 15.09
N ARG A 142 5.11 5.43 14.87
CA ARG A 142 3.65 5.26 14.82
C ARG A 142 3.31 4.49 13.53
N VAL A 143 3.37 3.15 13.61
CA VAL A 143 2.89 2.26 12.55
C VAL A 143 1.47 1.84 12.91
N ASP A 144 0.54 2.03 12.01
CA ASP A 144 -0.81 1.53 12.21
C ASP A 144 -0.88 0.05 11.85
N LEU A 145 -0.90 -0.78 12.87
CA LEU A 145 -0.97 -2.23 12.77
C LEU A 145 -2.39 -2.79 12.98
N HIS A 146 -3.42 -1.93 13.06
CA HIS A 146 -4.79 -2.36 13.38
C HIS A 146 -5.26 -3.57 12.55
N TYR A 147 -4.94 -3.59 11.25
CA TYR A 147 -5.39 -4.64 10.35
C TYR A 147 -4.58 -5.93 10.39
N VAL A 148 -3.41 -5.89 11.03
CA VAL A 148 -2.52 -7.06 11.19
C VAL A 148 -2.40 -7.53 12.63
N LEU A 149 -3.16 -6.92 13.55
CA LEU A 149 -3.29 -7.39 14.91
C LEU A 149 -4.46 -8.38 15.04
N GLY A 150 -4.20 -9.48 15.72
CA GLY A 150 -5.23 -10.42 16.14
C GLY A 150 -5.95 -9.96 17.42
N TYR A 151 -6.93 -10.75 17.85
CA TYR A 151 -7.76 -10.46 19.02
C TYR A 151 -6.97 -10.24 20.33
N ASN A 152 -5.84 -10.88 20.48
CA ASN A 152 -4.92 -10.76 21.62
C ASN A 152 -3.84 -9.65 21.45
N GLN A 153 -4.01 -8.75 20.48
CA GLN A 153 -3.07 -7.70 20.12
C GLN A 153 -1.68 -8.18 19.66
N HIS A 154 -1.53 -9.47 19.37
CA HIS A 154 -0.36 -9.98 18.69
C HIS A 154 -0.50 -9.90 17.18
N ILE A 155 0.62 -9.75 16.47
CA ILE A 155 0.61 -9.78 15.01
C ILE A 155 0.14 -11.18 14.57
N ILE A 156 -0.87 -11.21 13.69
CA ILE A 156 -1.46 -12.44 13.15
C ILE A 156 -0.40 -13.35 12.52
N SER A 157 -0.67 -14.66 12.48
CA SER A 157 0.28 -15.65 11.97
C SER A 157 0.56 -15.48 10.45
N ALA A 158 1.66 -16.08 9.97
CA ALA A 158 1.97 -16.10 8.54
C ALA A 158 0.83 -16.74 7.73
N ASP A 159 0.25 -17.83 8.23
CA ASP A 159 -0.88 -18.50 7.58
C ASP A 159 -2.12 -17.59 7.50
N GLU A 160 -2.39 -16.83 8.53
CA GLU A 160 -3.52 -15.90 8.53
C GLU A 160 -3.29 -14.72 7.57
N ILE A 161 -2.06 -14.19 7.49
CA ILE A 161 -1.68 -13.17 6.51
C ILE A 161 -1.89 -13.69 5.08
N ILE A 162 -1.42 -14.90 4.79
CA ILE A 162 -1.59 -15.55 3.49
C ILE A 162 -3.07 -15.75 3.17
N ASN A 163 -3.83 -16.33 4.11
CA ASN A 163 -5.26 -16.60 3.91
C ASN A 163 -6.07 -15.34 3.65
N ARG A 164 -5.86 -14.28 4.44
CA ARG A 164 -6.54 -12.99 4.24
C ARG A 164 -6.19 -12.36 2.89
N THR A 165 -4.90 -12.43 2.49
CA THR A 165 -4.47 -11.95 1.19
C THR A 165 -5.12 -12.73 0.06
N PHE A 166 -5.18 -14.05 0.14
CA PHE A 166 -5.81 -14.88 -0.89
C PHE A 166 -7.31 -14.66 -1.01
N GLN A 167 -8.02 -14.44 0.09
CA GLN A 167 -9.45 -14.10 0.05
C GLN A 167 -9.74 -12.87 -0.83
N ILE A 168 -8.78 -11.94 -0.91
CA ILE A 168 -8.93 -10.68 -1.64
C ILE A 168 -8.35 -10.79 -3.05
N PHE A 169 -7.17 -11.40 -3.22
CA PHE A 169 -6.36 -11.32 -4.44
C PHE A 169 -6.35 -12.59 -5.29
N SER A 170 -6.87 -13.72 -4.78
CA SER A 170 -7.00 -14.96 -5.56
C SER A 170 -8.42 -15.11 -6.09
N ARG A 171 -8.70 -14.59 -7.28
CA ARG A 171 -10.02 -14.66 -7.93
C ARG A 171 -10.06 -15.75 -8.98
N PRO A 172 -11.21 -16.43 -9.19
CA PRO A 172 -11.42 -17.23 -10.39
C PRO A 172 -11.22 -16.34 -11.63
N ASN A 173 -10.34 -16.77 -12.53
CA ASN A 173 -10.00 -16.11 -13.82
C ASN A 173 -9.21 -14.78 -13.75
N ARG A 174 -8.88 -14.26 -12.56
CA ARG A 174 -8.09 -13.03 -12.40
C ARG A 174 -7.28 -13.10 -11.11
N HIS A 175 -6.32 -14.01 -11.05
CA HIS A 175 -5.44 -14.09 -9.90
C HIS A 175 -4.34 -13.04 -10.00
N ILE A 176 -4.19 -12.19 -9.00
CA ILE A 176 -2.97 -11.41 -8.79
C ILE A 176 -1.91 -12.33 -8.17
N THR A 177 -2.35 -13.21 -7.25
CA THR A 177 -1.53 -14.26 -6.67
C THR A 177 -2.32 -15.55 -6.52
N ALA A 178 -1.66 -16.69 -6.59
CA ALA A 178 -2.23 -18.00 -6.32
C ALA A 178 -1.18 -18.97 -5.77
N MET A 179 -1.63 -20.13 -5.33
CA MET A 179 -0.78 -21.25 -4.99
C MET A 179 -0.85 -22.28 -6.12
N ASP A 180 0.32 -22.68 -6.63
CA ASP A 180 0.53 -23.66 -7.68
C ASP A 180 1.52 -24.68 -7.15
N ASP A 181 1.05 -25.89 -6.88
CA ASP A 181 1.74 -26.90 -6.09
C ASP A 181 2.21 -26.31 -4.74
N ASP A 182 3.49 -26.49 -4.37
CA ASP A 182 4.08 -25.91 -3.15
C ASP A 182 4.72 -24.52 -3.38
N MET A 183 4.24 -23.78 -4.38
CA MET A 183 4.76 -22.46 -4.76
C MET A 183 3.68 -21.40 -4.68
N PHE A 184 3.97 -20.25 -4.09
CA PHE A 184 3.21 -19.05 -4.31
C PHE A 184 3.64 -18.38 -5.60
N VAL A 185 2.69 -17.97 -6.41
CA VAL A 185 2.89 -17.36 -7.73
C VAL A 185 2.26 -15.98 -7.77
N VAL A 186 2.98 -14.99 -8.28
CA VAL A 186 2.46 -13.66 -8.58
C VAL A 186 2.30 -13.53 -10.09
N TYR A 187 1.07 -13.37 -10.55
CA TYR A 187 0.72 -13.22 -11.97
C TYR A 187 0.76 -11.76 -12.43
N ASN A 188 0.44 -10.82 -11.55
CA ASN A 188 0.50 -9.39 -11.85
C ASN A 188 1.53 -8.69 -10.98
N ARG A 189 2.74 -8.52 -11.52
CA ARG A 189 3.88 -7.91 -10.83
C ARG A 189 3.65 -6.43 -10.52
N GLU A 190 3.07 -5.68 -11.45
CA GLU A 190 2.87 -4.25 -11.28
C GLU A 190 1.95 -3.98 -10.09
N VAL A 191 0.87 -4.74 -9.98
CA VAL A 191 -0.05 -4.65 -8.84
C VAL A 191 0.64 -5.07 -7.55
N ALA A 192 1.35 -6.20 -7.53
CA ALA A 192 2.09 -6.65 -6.35
C ALA A 192 3.13 -5.60 -5.90
N GLN A 193 3.82 -4.96 -6.85
CA GLN A 193 4.80 -3.92 -6.56
C GLN A 193 4.16 -2.65 -5.99
N GLN A 194 2.94 -2.28 -6.40
CA GLN A 194 2.21 -1.17 -5.80
C GLN A 194 1.96 -1.42 -4.31
N TYR A 195 1.46 -2.60 -3.94
CA TYR A 195 1.21 -2.95 -2.53
C TYR A 195 2.49 -3.01 -1.70
N LYS A 196 3.58 -3.48 -2.29
CA LYS A 196 4.91 -3.47 -1.67
C LYS A 196 5.41 -2.05 -1.44
N ASN A 197 5.30 -1.17 -2.45
CA ASN A 197 5.79 0.21 -2.39
C ASN A 197 5.02 1.07 -1.39
N HIS A 198 3.72 0.83 -1.20
CA HIS A 198 2.91 1.57 -0.22
C HIS A 198 3.48 1.51 1.19
N THR A 199 4.16 0.43 1.52
CA THR A 199 4.71 0.19 2.86
C THR A 199 6.23 0.05 2.89
N ALA A 200 6.91 0.29 1.77
CA ALA A 200 8.37 0.16 1.66
C ALA A 200 9.12 0.95 2.75
N HIS A 201 8.62 2.15 3.09
CA HIS A 201 9.20 2.99 4.14
C HIS A 201 9.18 2.36 5.54
N PHE A 202 8.29 1.38 5.81
CA PHE A 202 8.31 0.65 7.08
C PHE A 202 9.46 -0.37 7.12
N PHE A 203 9.87 -0.88 5.95
CA PHE A 203 10.85 -1.95 5.82
C PHE A 203 12.23 -1.46 5.36
N GLU A 204 12.42 -0.15 5.12
CA GLU A 204 13.70 0.43 4.70
C GLU A 204 14.85 0.09 5.66
N ASN A 205 14.57 0.08 6.97
CA ASN A 205 15.57 -0.22 8.00
C ASN A 205 15.73 -1.73 8.27
N MET A 206 14.87 -2.58 7.74
CA MET A 206 14.99 -4.03 7.87
C MET A 206 16.16 -4.59 7.03
N ARG A 207 16.53 -3.86 5.98
CA ARG A 207 17.59 -4.25 5.02
C ARG A 207 18.97 -3.70 5.36
N GLN A 208 19.11 -2.90 6.43
CA GLN A 208 20.42 -2.45 6.89
C GLN A 208 20.95 -3.47 7.88
N PRO A 209 22.09 -4.10 7.59
CA PRO A 209 22.74 -5.05 8.48
C PRO A 209 23.20 -4.39 9.77
#